data_4e977a629744ccf952a6bff6514867be
#
_entry.id   4e977a629744ccf952a6bff6514867be
#
_cell.length_a   1.000
_cell.length_b   1.000
_cell.length_c   1.000
_cell.angle_alpha   90.00
_cell.angle_beta   90.00
_cell.angle_gamma   90.00
#
_symmetry.space_group_name_H-M   'P 1'
#
loop_
_entity.id
_entity.type
_entity.pdbx_description
1 polymer ?
#
loop_
_entity_poly.entity_id
_entity_poly.type
_entity_poly.pdbx_seq_one_letter_code
_entity_poly.pdbx_strand_id
1 'polypeptide(L)'
;NKVRISFYNIPTPGGNPRLLERMKLLIDLTIEKLSDLQVIRGIVMSEVSELDILMETIIHKYFVETATDEKTALFHKHITNDVEGSIKRKLSPKIECKKQCVHKWREKNIEDIIGTIEFESSKKAQSVHYILSTMKDVYPMGQSFSKDYGNDIITMRNDLAHCISYNDAGKEVLKVKRKGAGNIIFDSEVFKTIRQNIRKYQGLFQKILERLNES
;
A
#
# COMPACT_ATOMS: atom_id res chain seq x y z
N ASN A 1 21.75 24.25 -3.03
CA ASN A 1 22.51 24.43 -1.79
C ASN A 1 22.86 23.07 -1.19
N LYS A 2 24.11 22.62 -1.36
CA LYS A 2 24.60 21.41 -0.71
C LYS A 2 24.94 21.73 0.76
N VAL A 3 24.15 21.20 1.69
CA VAL A 3 24.51 21.26 3.13
C VAL A 3 25.65 20.26 3.34
N ARG A 4 26.87 20.76 3.57
CA ARG A 4 28.00 19.94 4.02
C ARG A 4 27.87 19.76 5.53
N ILE A 5 27.61 18.55 5.98
CA ILE A 5 27.72 18.18 7.39
C ILE A 5 29.19 17.91 7.67
N SER A 6 29.85 18.81 8.41
CA SER A 6 31.21 18.60 8.87
C SER A 6 31.16 18.03 10.29
N PHE A 7 31.69 16.84 10.47
CA PHE A 7 31.87 16.27 11.81
C PHE A 7 33.08 16.91 12.45
N TYR A 8 32.89 17.59 13.57
CA TYR A 8 33.99 18.08 14.40
C TYR A 8 34.21 17.11 15.57
N ASN A 9 35.46 16.75 15.85
CA ASN A 9 35.82 16.09 17.09
C ASN A 9 35.32 16.93 18.26
N ILE A 10 34.55 16.35 19.15
CA ILE A 10 34.01 17.02 20.34
C ILE A 10 34.90 16.64 21.55
N PRO A 11 35.82 17.48 22.00
CA PRO A 11 36.70 17.14 23.10
C PRO A 11 36.33 17.82 24.43
N THR A 12 35.06 18.12 24.73
CA THR A 12 34.75 18.78 26.01
C THR A 12 33.38 18.41 26.57
N PRO A 13 33.30 18.19 27.91
CA PRO A 13 32.02 17.96 28.62
C PRO A 13 31.22 19.27 28.73
N GLY A 14 30.58 19.69 27.69
CA GLY A 14 29.78 20.90 27.62
C GLY A 14 29.19 21.18 26.25
N GLY A 15 29.60 20.37 25.26
CA GLY A 15 29.13 20.48 23.89
C GLY A 15 29.59 21.77 23.18
N ASN A 16 29.69 21.71 21.87
CA ASN A 16 29.95 22.90 21.08
C ASN A 16 28.62 23.66 20.89
N PRO A 17 28.43 24.88 21.43
CA PRO A 17 27.18 25.64 21.32
C PRO A 17 26.72 25.80 19.86
N ARG A 18 27.65 25.98 18.92
CA ARG A 18 27.35 26.06 17.48
C ARG A 18 26.85 24.75 16.89
N LEU A 19 27.28 23.60 17.43
CA LEU A 19 26.79 22.31 17.00
C LEU A 19 25.33 22.10 17.46
N LEU A 20 25.04 22.45 18.72
CA LEU A 20 23.70 22.41 19.28
C LEU A 20 22.71 23.31 18.52
N GLU A 21 23.15 24.56 18.21
CA GLU A 21 22.34 25.47 17.38
C GLU A 21 22.06 24.90 15.98
N ARG A 22 23.07 24.34 15.32
CA ARG A 22 22.90 23.72 14.00
C ARG A 22 22.01 22.49 14.05
N MET A 23 22.16 21.65 15.08
CA MET A 23 21.27 20.51 15.29
C MET A 23 19.83 20.96 15.51
N LYS A 24 19.59 21.96 16.34
CA LYS A 24 18.27 22.54 16.55
C LYS A 24 17.70 23.08 15.26
N LEU A 25 18.44 23.86 14.49
CA LEU A 25 18.01 24.38 13.18
C LEU A 25 17.64 23.25 12.21
N LEU A 26 18.45 22.18 12.16
CA LEU A 26 18.16 21.01 11.31
C LEU A 26 16.89 20.27 11.76
N ILE A 27 16.70 20.14 13.08
CA ILE A 27 15.50 19.53 13.64
C ILE A 27 14.28 20.39 13.29
N ASP A 28 14.35 21.71 13.51
CA ASP A 28 13.26 22.64 13.23
C ASP A 28 12.89 22.64 11.74
N LEU A 29 13.88 22.68 10.83
CA LEU A 29 13.68 22.56 9.39
C LEU A 29 13.10 21.18 8.99
N THR A 30 13.49 20.13 9.68
CA THR A 30 12.96 18.78 9.42
C THR A 30 11.52 18.69 9.88
N ILE A 31 11.19 19.23 11.06
CA ILE A 31 9.82 19.29 11.57
C ILE A 31 8.93 20.12 10.64
N GLU A 32 9.41 21.29 10.19
CA GLU A 32 8.68 22.15 9.25
C GLU A 32 8.37 21.40 7.95
N LYS A 33 9.37 20.76 7.35
CA LYS A 33 9.18 19.96 6.13
C LYS A 33 8.28 18.75 6.33
N LEU A 34 8.42 18.05 7.46
CA LEU A 34 7.54 16.91 7.78
C LEU A 34 6.12 17.33 8.15
N SER A 35 5.89 18.62 8.45
CA SER A 35 4.55 19.19 8.66
C SER A 35 3.87 19.62 7.35
N ASP A 36 4.62 19.67 6.24
CA ASP A 36 4.07 19.91 4.91
C ASP A 36 3.16 18.72 4.49
N LEU A 37 1.89 19.00 4.29
CA LEU A 37 0.89 17.97 3.96
C LEU A 37 1.19 17.26 2.64
N GLN A 38 1.83 17.93 1.68
CA GLN A 38 2.25 17.31 0.43
C GLN A 38 3.39 16.31 0.64
N VAL A 39 4.33 16.64 1.53
CA VAL A 39 5.42 15.71 1.92
C VAL A 39 4.85 14.50 2.65
N ILE A 40 3.95 14.70 3.62
CA ILE A 40 3.28 13.62 4.34
C ILE A 40 2.50 12.72 3.36
N ARG A 41 1.76 13.33 2.43
CA ARG A 41 1.08 12.61 1.35
C ARG A 41 2.04 11.74 0.56
N GLY A 42 3.20 12.29 0.14
CA GLY A 42 4.22 11.55 -0.60
C GLY A 42 4.76 10.35 0.20
N ILE A 43 5.04 10.53 1.48
CA ILE A 43 5.51 9.47 2.38
C ILE A 43 4.45 8.36 2.48
N VAL A 44 3.20 8.70 2.75
CA VAL A 44 2.10 7.72 2.86
C VAL A 44 1.92 6.95 1.55
N MET A 45 1.98 7.62 0.40
CA MET A 45 1.87 6.96 -0.89
C MET A 45 3.01 5.96 -1.13
N SER A 46 4.24 6.30 -0.71
CA SER A 46 5.40 5.39 -0.76
C SER A 46 5.21 4.20 0.17
N GLU A 47 4.84 4.43 1.43
CA GLU A 47 4.60 3.35 2.41
C GLU A 47 3.50 2.38 1.95
N VAL A 48 2.44 2.88 1.28
CA VAL A 48 1.39 2.03 0.70
C VAL A 48 1.89 1.23 -0.50
N SER A 49 2.77 1.80 -1.33
CA SER A 49 3.40 1.06 -2.43
C SER A 49 4.28 -0.08 -1.92
N GLU A 50 4.95 0.10 -0.79
CA GLU A 50 5.69 -0.98 -0.13
C GLU A 50 4.76 -2.13 0.33
N LEU A 51 3.56 -1.82 0.83
CA LEU A 51 2.56 -2.84 1.14
C LEU A 51 2.11 -3.62 -0.09
N ASP A 52 1.96 -2.96 -1.24
CA ASP A 52 1.62 -3.62 -2.50
C ASP A 52 2.73 -4.59 -2.93
N ILE A 53 4.01 -4.22 -2.76
CA ILE A 53 5.17 -5.08 -3.04
C ILE A 53 5.20 -6.28 -2.07
N LEU A 54 4.95 -6.07 -0.78
CA LEU A 54 4.87 -7.17 0.19
C LEU A 54 3.77 -8.16 -0.14
N MET A 55 2.59 -7.68 -0.57
CA MET A 55 1.51 -8.55 -1.03
C MET A 55 1.92 -9.37 -2.27
N GLU A 56 2.59 -8.76 -3.25
CA GLU A 56 3.12 -9.49 -4.41
C GLU A 56 4.11 -10.57 -3.99
N THR A 57 5.02 -10.27 -3.07
CA THR A 57 6.00 -11.23 -2.54
C THR A 57 5.30 -12.41 -1.87
N ILE A 58 4.29 -12.15 -1.04
CA ILE A 58 3.48 -13.20 -0.39
C ILE A 58 2.79 -14.08 -1.43
N ILE A 59 2.16 -13.47 -2.43
CA ILE A 59 1.42 -14.16 -3.48
C ILE A 59 2.36 -15.02 -4.32
N HIS A 60 3.50 -14.45 -4.74
CA HIS A 60 4.51 -15.17 -5.48
C HIS A 60 5.02 -16.38 -4.69
N LYS A 61 5.41 -16.16 -3.44
CA LYS A 61 5.91 -17.22 -2.57
C LYS A 61 4.90 -18.36 -2.39
N TYR A 62 3.63 -18.02 -2.14
CA TYR A 62 2.59 -19.02 -1.89
C TYR A 62 2.17 -19.79 -3.16
N PHE A 63 1.98 -19.10 -4.28
CA PHE A 63 1.41 -19.69 -5.49
C PHE A 63 2.44 -20.11 -6.54
N VAL A 64 3.66 -19.58 -6.46
CA VAL A 64 4.74 -19.89 -7.44
C VAL A 64 5.82 -20.76 -6.80
N GLU A 65 6.44 -20.31 -5.71
CA GLU A 65 7.55 -21.04 -5.09
C GLU A 65 7.10 -22.35 -4.41
N THR A 66 5.92 -22.31 -3.74
CA THR A 66 5.34 -23.49 -3.09
C THR A 66 4.15 -24.06 -3.88
N ALA A 67 4.21 -23.93 -5.23
CA ALA A 67 3.13 -24.33 -6.11
C ALA A 67 2.76 -25.81 -5.97
N THR A 68 1.46 -26.08 -5.94
CA THR A 68 0.87 -27.40 -6.11
C THR A 68 -0.24 -27.28 -7.14
N ASP A 69 -0.64 -28.39 -7.76
CA ASP A 69 -1.76 -28.41 -8.73
C ASP A 69 -3.02 -27.82 -8.11
N GLU A 70 -3.28 -28.10 -6.82
CA GLU A 70 -4.40 -27.56 -6.07
C GLU A 70 -4.32 -26.05 -5.92
N LYS A 71 -3.17 -25.50 -5.49
CA LYS A 71 -2.96 -24.04 -5.34
C LYS A 71 -3.09 -23.32 -6.67
N THR A 72 -2.53 -23.90 -7.73
CA THR A 72 -2.61 -23.38 -9.09
C THR A 72 -4.07 -23.34 -9.58
N ALA A 73 -4.81 -24.42 -9.40
CA ALA A 73 -6.25 -24.48 -9.75
C ALA A 73 -7.07 -23.45 -8.97
N LEU A 74 -6.77 -23.26 -7.68
CA LEU A 74 -7.43 -22.28 -6.84
C LEU A 74 -7.12 -20.85 -7.25
N PHE A 75 -5.87 -20.53 -7.60
CA PHE A 75 -5.49 -19.23 -8.13
C PHE A 75 -6.30 -18.90 -9.38
N HIS A 76 -6.33 -19.81 -10.35
CA HIS A 76 -7.08 -19.61 -11.58
C HIS A 76 -8.60 -19.52 -11.34
N LYS A 77 -9.14 -20.29 -10.43
CA LYS A 77 -10.58 -20.28 -10.12
C LYS A 77 -11.04 -18.97 -9.49
N HIS A 78 -10.30 -18.45 -8.52
CA HIS A 78 -10.73 -17.30 -7.73
C HIS A 78 -10.17 -15.98 -8.23
N ILE A 79 -8.89 -15.95 -8.58
CA ILE A 79 -8.18 -14.71 -8.88
C ILE A 79 -8.29 -14.38 -10.37
N THR A 80 -8.00 -15.33 -11.24
CA THR A 80 -8.05 -15.10 -12.69
C THR A 80 -9.47 -14.75 -13.14
N ASN A 81 -10.50 -15.45 -12.63
CA ASN A 81 -11.90 -15.14 -12.96
C ASN A 81 -12.30 -13.72 -12.53
N ASP A 82 -11.80 -13.25 -11.40
CA ASP A 82 -12.07 -11.90 -10.90
C ASP A 82 -11.36 -10.81 -11.72
N VAL A 83 -10.12 -11.08 -12.14
CA VAL A 83 -9.39 -10.20 -13.08
C VAL A 83 -10.11 -10.12 -14.40
N GLU A 84 -10.50 -11.26 -14.98
CA GLU A 84 -11.31 -11.32 -16.20
C GLU A 84 -12.63 -10.55 -16.07
N GLY A 85 -13.34 -10.71 -14.96
CA GLY A 85 -14.57 -9.97 -14.67
C GLY A 85 -14.36 -8.45 -14.60
N SER A 86 -13.22 -8.02 -14.08
CA SER A 86 -12.87 -6.59 -14.03
C SER A 86 -12.54 -6.03 -15.41
N ILE A 87 -11.79 -6.77 -16.22
CA ILE A 87 -11.49 -6.41 -17.61
C ILE A 87 -12.78 -6.32 -18.43
N LYS A 88 -13.66 -7.31 -18.31
CA LYS A 88 -14.95 -7.31 -19.01
C LYS A 88 -15.82 -6.09 -18.68
N ARG A 89 -15.79 -5.61 -17.44
CA ARG A 89 -16.53 -4.41 -17.02
C ARG A 89 -15.93 -3.11 -17.54
N LYS A 90 -14.59 -3.02 -17.61
CA LYS A 90 -13.87 -1.84 -18.09
C LYS A 90 -13.94 -1.69 -19.63
N LEU A 91 -14.07 -2.80 -20.35
CA LEU A 91 -14.17 -2.77 -21.82
C LEU A 91 -15.61 -2.49 -22.27
N SER A 92 -15.79 -1.46 -23.13
CA SER A 92 -17.09 -1.11 -23.72
C SER A 92 -17.72 -2.31 -24.45
N PRO A 93 -19.07 -2.46 -24.45
CA PRO A 93 -19.76 -3.58 -25.09
C PRO A 93 -19.51 -3.74 -26.61
N LYS A 94 -18.94 -2.72 -27.26
CA LYS A 94 -18.74 -2.65 -28.73
C LYS A 94 -17.48 -3.35 -29.27
N ILE A 95 -16.61 -3.90 -28.39
CA ILE A 95 -15.35 -4.50 -28.87
C ILE A 95 -15.48 -6.02 -28.92
N GLU A 96 -15.58 -6.58 -30.10
CA GLU A 96 -15.63 -8.04 -30.37
C GLU A 96 -14.37 -8.80 -29.91
N CYS A 97 -13.27 -8.08 -29.67
CA CYS A 97 -12.01 -8.59 -29.14
C CYS A 97 -12.10 -9.18 -27.70
N LYS A 98 -13.26 -9.02 -27.02
CA LYS A 98 -13.46 -9.40 -25.62
C LYS A 98 -13.27 -10.89 -25.34
N LYS A 99 -13.72 -11.76 -26.25
CA LYS A 99 -13.66 -13.22 -26.05
C LYS A 99 -12.22 -13.74 -26.14
N GLN A 100 -11.43 -13.20 -27.07
CA GLN A 100 -10.02 -13.59 -27.26
C GLN A 100 -9.11 -13.11 -26.15
N CYS A 101 -9.34 -11.89 -25.61
CA CYS A 101 -8.53 -11.37 -24.50
C CYS A 101 -8.77 -12.16 -23.20
N VAL A 102 -9.98 -12.63 -22.97
CA VAL A 102 -10.34 -13.39 -21.76
C VAL A 102 -9.75 -14.80 -21.77
N HIS A 103 -9.75 -15.48 -22.92
CA HIS A 103 -9.16 -16.83 -23.02
C HIS A 103 -7.67 -16.86 -22.72
N LYS A 104 -6.93 -15.79 -23.11
CA LYS A 104 -5.50 -15.70 -22.89
C LYS A 104 -5.08 -15.64 -21.42
N TRP A 105 -5.94 -15.19 -20.50
CA TRP A 105 -5.60 -15.09 -19.07
C TRP A 105 -5.52 -16.43 -18.36
N ARG A 106 -6.33 -17.41 -18.75
CA ARG A 106 -6.31 -18.76 -18.20
C ARG A 106 -5.10 -19.58 -18.66
N GLU A 107 -4.50 -19.18 -19.79
CA GLU A 107 -3.31 -19.82 -20.36
C GLU A 107 -2.01 -19.19 -19.84
N LYS A 108 -2.10 -18.01 -19.16
CA LYS A 108 -0.92 -17.36 -18.57
C LYS A 108 -0.50 -18.08 -17.30
N ASN A 109 0.81 -18.16 -17.08
CA ASN A 109 1.33 -18.59 -15.80
C ASN A 109 1.01 -17.55 -14.70
N ILE A 110 1.12 -17.95 -13.44
CA ILE A 110 0.77 -17.09 -12.30
C ILE A 110 1.68 -15.87 -12.22
N GLU A 111 2.98 -16.02 -12.50
CA GLU A 111 3.94 -14.91 -12.51
C GLU A 111 3.56 -13.82 -13.50
N ASP A 112 3.20 -14.21 -14.73
CA ASP A 112 2.76 -13.27 -15.76
C ASP A 112 1.51 -12.51 -15.34
N ILE A 113 0.61 -13.15 -14.59
CA ILE A 113 -0.61 -12.50 -14.08
C ILE A 113 -0.28 -11.49 -12.98
N ILE A 114 0.58 -11.86 -12.02
CA ILE A 114 1.00 -10.99 -10.92
C ILE A 114 1.68 -9.72 -11.44
N GLY A 115 2.51 -9.83 -12.47
CA GLY A 115 3.25 -8.71 -13.07
C GLY A 115 2.40 -7.75 -13.92
N THR A 116 1.09 -8.01 -14.09
CA THR A 116 0.26 -7.16 -14.96
C THR A 116 -0.38 -5.98 -14.22
N ILE A 117 -0.64 -4.88 -14.97
CA ILE A 117 -1.32 -3.69 -14.45
C ILE A 117 -2.77 -3.99 -14.01
N GLU A 118 -3.37 -5.03 -14.56
CA GLU A 118 -4.71 -5.47 -14.21
C GLU A 118 -4.78 -6.17 -12.85
N PHE A 119 -3.63 -6.60 -12.31
CA PHE A 119 -3.51 -7.17 -10.99
C PHE A 119 -3.40 -6.07 -9.92
N GLU A 120 -4.45 -5.26 -9.83
CA GLU A 120 -4.55 -4.10 -8.95
C GLU A 120 -4.47 -4.49 -7.45
N SER A 121 -4.17 -3.53 -6.57
CA SER A 121 -4.10 -3.72 -5.10
C SER A 121 -5.32 -4.44 -4.52
N SER A 122 -6.52 -4.23 -5.08
CA SER A 122 -7.73 -4.95 -4.65
C SER A 122 -7.66 -6.45 -4.92
N LYS A 123 -7.02 -6.86 -6.02
CA LYS A 123 -6.83 -8.26 -6.40
C LYS A 123 -5.73 -8.90 -5.57
N LYS A 124 -4.66 -8.15 -5.31
CA LYS A 124 -3.61 -8.56 -4.37
C LYS A 124 -4.20 -8.83 -2.98
N ALA A 125 -5.03 -7.90 -2.47
CA ALA A 125 -5.70 -8.07 -1.19
C ALA A 125 -6.65 -9.28 -1.15
N GLN A 126 -7.37 -9.57 -2.24
CA GLN A 126 -8.18 -10.79 -2.35
C GLN A 126 -7.33 -12.06 -2.34
N SER A 127 -6.19 -12.05 -3.04
CA SER A 127 -5.26 -13.18 -3.06
C SER A 127 -4.67 -13.45 -1.67
N VAL A 128 -4.25 -12.40 -0.97
CA VAL A 128 -3.76 -12.49 0.42
C VAL A 128 -4.88 -12.96 1.36
N HIS A 129 -6.11 -12.46 1.19
CA HIS A 129 -7.27 -12.96 1.96
C HIS A 129 -7.46 -14.47 1.80
N TYR A 130 -7.32 -14.96 0.57
CA TYR A 130 -7.38 -16.38 0.30
C TYR A 130 -6.26 -17.16 1.01
N ILE A 131 -5.01 -16.69 0.91
CA ILE A 131 -3.86 -17.28 1.62
C ILE A 131 -4.12 -17.34 3.13
N LEU A 132 -4.60 -16.24 3.71
CA LEU A 132 -4.94 -16.15 5.14
C LEU A 132 -6.06 -17.12 5.54
N SER A 133 -6.98 -17.46 4.65
CA SER A 133 -8.01 -18.47 4.94
C SER A 133 -7.43 -19.87 5.16
N THR A 134 -6.24 -20.13 4.65
CA THR A 134 -5.49 -21.37 4.89
C THR A 134 -4.60 -21.32 6.13
N MET A 135 -4.34 -20.11 6.67
CA MET A 135 -3.46 -19.83 7.83
C MET A 135 -4.30 -19.29 9.01
N LYS A 136 -5.15 -20.15 9.58
CA LYS A 136 -6.12 -19.75 10.60
C LYS A 136 -5.49 -19.23 11.90
N ASP A 137 -4.25 -19.57 12.16
CA ASP A 137 -3.44 -19.15 13.29
C ASP A 137 -2.87 -17.74 13.13
N VAL A 138 -2.69 -17.27 11.89
CA VAL A 138 -2.12 -15.95 11.57
C VAL A 138 -3.18 -14.86 11.57
N TYR A 139 -4.39 -15.17 11.12
CA TYR A 139 -5.48 -14.20 11.02
C TYR A 139 -6.80 -14.78 11.56
N PRO A 140 -7.51 -14.05 12.45
CA PRO A 140 -8.73 -14.56 13.09
C PRO A 140 -9.80 -14.97 12.09
N MET A 141 -10.41 -16.14 12.31
CA MET A 141 -11.53 -16.62 11.50
C MET A 141 -12.72 -15.67 11.61
N GLY A 142 -13.36 -15.38 10.48
CA GLY A 142 -14.55 -14.53 10.41
C GLY A 142 -14.29 -13.07 10.06
N GLN A 143 -13.04 -12.61 10.02
CA GLN A 143 -12.69 -11.29 9.52
C GLN A 143 -12.42 -11.34 8.02
N SER A 144 -12.87 -10.31 7.30
CA SER A 144 -12.61 -10.17 5.86
C SER A 144 -11.41 -9.27 5.64
N PHE A 145 -10.19 -9.85 5.62
CA PHE A 145 -8.96 -9.10 5.36
C PHE A 145 -9.09 -8.18 4.14
N SER A 146 -9.60 -8.70 3.01
CA SER A 146 -9.70 -7.90 1.78
C SER A 146 -10.64 -6.69 1.93
N LYS A 147 -11.70 -6.80 2.71
CA LYS A 147 -12.61 -5.70 3.01
C LYS A 147 -11.95 -4.68 3.93
N ASP A 148 -11.31 -5.15 4.99
CA ASP A 148 -10.66 -4.28 5.99
C ASP A 148 -9.49 -3.53 5.35
N TYR A 149 -8.61 -4.23 4.62
CA TYR A 149 -7.52 -3.61 3.85
C TYR A 149 -8.04 -2.63 2.79
N GLY A 150 -9.14 -2.99 2.12
CA GLY A 150 -9.83 -2.13 1.16
C GLY A 150 -10.25 -0.80 1.76
N ASN A 151 -10.83 -0.83 2.96
CA ASN A 151 -11.28 0.37 3.68
C ASN A 151 -10.11 1.14 4.29
N ASP A 152 -9.21 0.45 4.99
CA ASP A 152 -8.13 1.05 5.77
C ASP A 152 -7.01 1.64 4.90
N ILE A 153 -6.73 1.03 3.75
CA ILE A 153 -5.57 1.36 2.90
C ILE A 153 -5.99 1.81 1.50
N ILE A 154 -6.68 0.95 0.72
CA ILE A 154 -6.92 1.22 -0.71
C ILE A 154 -7.79 2.46 -0.88
N THR A 155 -8.86 2.57 -0.11
CA THR A 155 -9.77 3.73 -0.14
C THR A 155 -9.03 5.01 0.22
N MET A 156 -8.27 5.00 1.32
CA MET A 156 -7.52 6.16 1.79
C MET A 156 -6.42 6.57 0.81
N ARG A 157 -5.70 5.60 0.22
CA ARG A 157 -4.71 5.87 -0.84
C ARG A 157 -5.36 6.55 -2.05
N ASN A 158 -6.50 6.06 -2.50
CA ASN A 158 -7.20 6.63 -3.65
C ASN A 158 -7.68 8.05 -3.35
N ASP A 159 -8.18 8.31 -2.14
CA ASP A 159 -8.57 9.65 -1.73
C ASP A 159 -7.35 10.60 -1.69
N LEU A 160 -6.23 10.16 -1.12
CA LEU A 160 -4.99 10.93 -1.11
C LEU A 160 -4.46 11.20 -2.52
N ALA A 161 -4.57 10.24 -3.44
CA ALA A 161 -4.16 10.44 -4.83
C ALA A 161 -4.96 11.54 -5.54
N HIS A 162 -6.23 11.70 -5.18
CA HIS A 162 -7.16 12.66 -5.80
C HIS A 162 -7.46 13.90 -4.95
N CYS A 163 -6.80 14.07 -3.79
CA CYS A 163 -6.97 15.26 -2.98
C CYS A 163 -6.29 16.48 -3.61
N ILE A 164 -6.86 17.64 -3.35
CA ILE A 164 -6.32 18.95 -3.72
C ILE A 164 -5.97 19.72 -2.44
N SER A 165 -4.89 20.50 -2.52
CA SER A 165 -4.54 21.46 -1.48
C SER A 165 -5.53 22.61 -1.48
N TYR A 166 -5.95 23.02 -0.30
CA TYR A 166 -6.86 24.11 -0.07
C TYR A 166 -6.42 24.88 1.17
N ASN A 167 -6.46 26.20 1.10
CA ASN A 167 -6.18 27.04 2.26
C ASN A 167 -7.51 27.34 3.00
N ASP A 168 -7.62 26.87 4.24
CA ASP A 168 -8.77 27.09 5.10
C ASP A 168 -8.35 27.93 6.32
N ALA A 169 -8.78 29.20 6.34
CA ALA A 169 -8.45 30.14 7.41
C ALA A 169 -6.94 30.24 7.72
N GLY A 170 -6.09 30.23 6.71
CA GLY A 170 -4.63 30.33 6.87
C GLY A 170 -3.92 29.00 7.12
N LYS A 171 -4.65 27.88 7.17
CA LYS A 171 -4.06 26.53 7.27
C LYS A 171 -4.22 25.79 5.95
N GLU A 172 -3.14 25.18 5.49
CA GLU A 172 -3.22 24.24 4.38
C GLU A 172 -3.94 22.97 4.82
N VAL A 173 -4.92 22.54 4.04
CA VAL A 173 -5.62 21.26 4.22
C VAL A 173 -5.70 20.54 2.89
N LEU A 174 -5.68 19.21 2.93
CA LEU A 174 -5.93 18.38 1.75
C LEU A 174 -7.39 17.93 1.79
N LYS A 175 -8.11 18.19 0.70
CA LYS A 175 -9.53 17.83 0.56
C LYS A 175 -9.74 16.93 -0.64
N VAL A 176 -10.56 15.89 -0.46
CA VAL A 176 -11.10 15.11 -1.58
C VAL A 176 -12.62 15.22 -1.58
N LYS A 177 -13.19 15.42 -2.77
CA LYS A 177 -14.64 15.45 -2.98
C LYS A 177 -15.12 14.06 -3.39
N ARG A 178 -15.70 13.31 -2.47
CA ARG A 178 -16.37 12.05 -2.80
C ARG A 178 -17.78 12.30 -3.31
N LYS A 179 -18.13 11.64 -4.41
CA LYS A 179 -19.50 11.67 -4.94
C LYS A 179 -20.45 11.04 -3.91
N GLY A 180 -21.33 11.86 -3.30
CA GLY A 180 -22.35 11.40 -2.33
C GLY A 180 -21.92 11.33 -0.87
N ALA A 181 -20.66 11.60 -0.50
CA ALA A 181 -20.17 11.44 0.88
C ALA A 181 -19.57 12.71 1.53
N GLY A 182 -19.71 13.86 0.87
CA GLY A 182 -19.13 15.11 1.40
C GLY A 182 -17.62 15.22 1.18
N ASN A 183 -17.01 16.24 1.77
CA ASN A 183 -15.57 16.47 1.69
C ASN A 183 -14.86 15.71 2.80
N ILE A 184 -13.80 14.98 2.46
CA ILE A 184 -12.86 14.41 3.43
C ILE A 184 -11.70 15.38 3.57
N ILE A 185 -11.36 15.73 4.81
CA ILE A 185 -10.21 16.56 5.15
C ILE A 185 -9.15 15.66 5.72
N PHE A 186 -7.94 15.73 5.16
CA PHE A 186 -6.78 15.06 5.69
C PHE A 186 -6.03 16.00 6.60
N ASP A 187 -6.15 15.77 7.87
CA ASP A 187 -5.43 16.44 8.94
C ASP A 187 -4.39 15.51 9.59
N SER A 188 -3.70 16.00 10.60
CA SER A 188 -2.67 15.24 11.32
C SER A 188 -3.19 13.96 11.96
N GLU A 189 -4.43 13.95 12.46
CA GLU A 189 -5.03 12.76 13.10
C GLU A 189 -5.40 11.71 12.06
N VAL A 190 -5.93 12.12 10.91
CA VAL A 190 -6.19 11.19 9.78
C VAL A 190 -4.89 10.56 9.30
N PHE A 191 -3.84 11.34 9.11
CA PHE A 191 -2.53 10.80 8.71
C PHE A 191 -1.93 9.84 9.75
N LYS A 192 -2.09 10.15 11.04
CA LYS A 192 -1.66 9.27 12.13
C LYS A 192 -2.40 7.93 12.06
N THR A 193 -3.71 7.95 11.86
CA THR A 193 -4.53 6.74 11.70
C THR A 193 -4.09 5.92 10.49
N ILE A 194 -3.86 6.55 9.35
CA ILE A 194 -3.37 5.88 8.13
C ILE A 194 -2.04 5.18 8.42
N ARG A 195 -1.08 5.84 9.05
CA ARG A 195 0.23 5.25 9.37
C ARG A 195 0.14 4.13 10.41
N GLN A 196 -0.80 4.20 11.35
CA GLN A 196 -1.08 3.09 12.27
C GLN A 196 -1.60 1.87 11.50
N ASN A 197 -2.51 2.07 10.54
CA ASN A 197 -3.01 1.00 9.68
C ASN A 197 -1.90 0.41 8.80
N ILE A 198 -1.06 1.24 8.19
CA ILE A 198 0.09 0.77 7.41
C ILE A 198 0.98 -0.15 8.27
N ARG A 199 1.37 0.29 9.47
CA ARG A 199 2.20 -0.53 10.39
C ARG A 199 1.51 -1.84 10.80
N LYS A 200 0.20 -1.81 11.04
CA LYS A 200 -0.61 -3.01 11.33
C LYS A 200 -0.48 -4.04 10.20
N TYR A 201 -0.62 -3.59 8.94
CA TYR A 201 -0.55 -4.49 7.79
C TYR A 201 0.90 -4.91 7.46
N GLN A 202 1.89 -4.04 7.64
CA GLN A 202 3.31 -4.43 7.55
C GLN A 202 3.62 -5.57 8.52
N GLY A 203 3.20 -5.44 9.79
CA GLY A 203 3.41 -6.49 10.79
C GLY A 203 2.67 -7.80 10.47
N LEU A 204 1.46 -7.72 9.89
CA LEU A 204 0.74 -8.90 9.43
C LEU A 204 1.46 -9.59 8.26
N PHE A 205 1.91 -8.81 7.28
CA PHE A 205 2.60 -9.36 6.09
C PHE A 205 3.94 -10.01 6.46
N GLN A 206 4.67 -9.45 7.42
CA GLN A 206 5.87 -10.08 7.94
C GLN A 206 5.58 -11.45 8.57
N LYS A 207 4.55 -11.56 9.40
CA LYS A 207 4.13 -12.85 10.00
C LYS A 207 3.75 -13.88 8.94
N ILE A 208 3.06 -13.46 7.86
CA ILE A 208 2.73 -14.36 6.75
C ILE A 208 4.02 -14.87 6.08
N LEU A 209 4.96 -13.96 5.79
CA LEU A 209 6.23 -14.32 5.17
C LEU A 209 7.07 -15.24 6.04
N GLU A 210 7.14 -14.99 7.34
CA GLU A 210 7.80 -15.88 8.30
C GLU A 210 7.18 -17.29 8.25
N ARG A 211 5.85 -17.37 8.30
CA ARG A 211 5.14 -18.66 8.24
C ARG A 211 5.36 -19.41 6.92
N LEU A 212 5.42 -18.67 5.80
CA LEU A 212 5.73 -19.27 4.49
C LEU A 212 7.19 -19.73 4.35
N ASN A 213 8.11 -19.17 5.15
CA ASN A 213 9.51 -19.60 5.19
C ASN A 213 9.71 -20.88 6.01
N GLU A 214 8.80 -21.18 6.93
CA GLU A 214 8.87 -22.38 7.80
C GLU A 214 8.20 -23.61 7.15
N SER A 215 7.45 -23.43 6.07
CA SER A 215 6.68 -24.46 5.37
C SER A 215 7.42 -25.06 4.21
#